data_0111b6e01e53856add8fa5f50d62fae3
#
_entry.id   0111b6e01e53856add8fa5f50d62fae3
#
_cell.length_a   1.000
_cell.length_b   1.000
_cell.length_c   1.000
_cell.angle_alpha   90.00
_cell.angle_beta   90.00
_cell.angle_gamma   90.00
#
_symmetry.space_group_name_H-M   'P 1'
#
loop_
_entity.id
_entity.type
_entity.pdbx_description
1 polymer ?
#
loop_
_entity_poly.entity_id
_entity_poly.type
_entity_poly.pdbx_seq_one_letter_code
_entity_poly.pdbx_strand_id
1 'polypeptide(L)'
;MKHFRGEKRFYYGMSVLVLVFIIAGLTSNLEGGVRGNRQEKEAFDQKQEEVQTEQKNQEEETQVVSNPNIRVLLMTDGYKNTIHPSVTVSSTTGLSITYGEKVEECEAGMEVTFMPDDSRFQSGNIRIQAKEGEITVNSLKRGYGIPSYQGILELRTTAEGIAIINELPVENYLCRVVPSEMPSGYEIEALKAQAVCARSYAYRQMAEYGYPEYEAHVDDSTNYQVYGNSAPAESADLAVQETAGQVVRLDGEIVTTYYYSTSCGKTTSMAAWGNEENDGNRYLQSVEVKDENGDYERNLPWYRWEAKISAKTLSNLIGLNTGKDIGTLQNINILENGPGGVVLTIEAVGDKGSVRVSTENKIRRALGGKGYTIIKQDGTKVKS
;
A
#
# COMPACT_ATOMS: atom_id res chain seq x y z
N MET A 1 -35.05 4.38 -11.06
CA MET A 1 -33.94 3.50 -10.72
C MET A 1 -34.38 2.45 -9.69
N LYS A 2 -35.06 1.40 -10.10
CA LYS A 2 -35.48 0.28 -9.23
C LYS A 2 -35.53 -1.01 -10.06
N HIS A 3 -34.43 -1.45 -10.66
CA HIS A 3 -34.41 -2.71 -11.42
C HIS A 3 -33.13 -3.53 -11.37
N PHE A 4 -32.12 -3.15 -10.57
CA PHE A 4 -30.85 -3.90 -10.56
C PHE A 4 -30.58 -4.78 -9.32
N ARG A 5 -31.52 -4.84 -8.36
CA ARG A 5 -31.36 -5.69 -7.15
C ARG A 5 -31.91 -7.12 -7.28
N GLY A 6 -32.58 -7.43 -8.36
CA GLY A 6 -33.21 -8.74 -8.59
C GLY A 6 -32.33 -9.77 -9.30
N GLU A 7 -31.47 -9.33 -10.20
CA GLU A 7 -30.73 -10.24 -11.08
C GLU A 7 -29.60 -11.01 -10.37
N LYS A 8 -28.84 -10.40 -9.48
CA LYS A 8 -27.75 -11.11 -8.74
C LYS A 8 -28.31 -12.24 -7.84
N ARG A 9 -29.47 -12.05 -7.23
CA ARG A 9 -30.13 -13.12 -6.45
C ARG A 9 -30.69 -14.23 -7.32
N PHE A 10 -31.07 -13.92 -8.54
CA PHE A 10 -31.60 -14.90 -9.50
C PHE A 10 -30.50 -15.83 -10.02
N TYR A 11 -29.30 -15.31 -10.32
CA TYR A 11 -28.13 -16.12 -10.74
C TYR A 11 -27.62 -17.03 -9.62
N TYR A 12 -27.56 -16.58 -8.38
CA TYR A 12 -27.20 -17.42 -7.23
C TYR A 12 -28.24 -18.51 -6.96
N GLY A 13 -29.52 -18.17 -7.04
CA GLY A 13 -30.60 -19.15 -6.93
C GLY A 13 -30.60 -20.17 -8.04
N MET A 14 -30.31 -19.78 -9.28
CA MET A 14 -30.23 -20.69 -10.44
C MET A 14 -29.02 -21.63 -10.36
N SER A 15 -27.85 -21.17 -9.88
CA SER A 15 -26.68 -22.01 -9.72
C SER A 15 -26.90 -23.10 -8.66
N VAL A 16 -27.54 -22.77 -7.54
CA VAL A 16 -27.90 -23.74 -6.50
C VAL A 16 -29.01 -24.71 -7.00
N LEU A 17 -29.99 -24.24 -7.75
CA LEU A 17 -31.06 -25.08 -8.34
C LEU A 17 -30.50 -26.04 -9.38
N VAL A 18 -29.58 -25.61 -10.24
CA VAL A 18 -28.93 -26.49 -11.23
C VAL A 18 -28.08 -27.56 -10.51
N LEU A 19 -27.42 -27.23 -9.41
CA LEU A 19 -26.65 -28.23 -8.62
C LEU A 19 -27.58 -29.25 -7.96
N VAL A 20 -28.73 -28.81 -7.42
CA VAL A 20 -29.75 -29.70 -6.82
C VAL A 20 -30.40 -30.63 -7.88
N PHE A 21 -30.67 -30.13 -9.09
CA PHE A 21 -31.20 -30.97 -10.18
C PHE A 21 -30.18 -31.97 -10.71
N ILE A 22 -28.88 -31.63 -10.74
CA ILE A 22 -27.81 -32.57 -11.11
C ILE A 22 -27.70 -33.69 -10.05
N ILE A 23 -27.76 -33.35 -8.76
CA ILE A 23 -27.76 -34.34 -7.68
C ILE A 23 -29.04 -35.20 -7.70
N ALA A 24 -30.21 -34.61 -7.90
CA ALA A 24 -31.46 -35.36 -8.01
C ALA A 24 -31.52 -36.24 -9.28
N GLY A 25 -30.94 -35.78 -10.40
CA GLY A 25 -30.84 -36.56 -11.64
C GLY A 25 -29.88 -37.77 -11.52
N LEU A 26 -28.84 -37.65 -10.72
CA LEU A 26 -27.92 -38.74 -10.43
C LEU A 26 -28.50 -39.78 -9.47
N THR A 27 -29.34 -39.36 -8.52
CA THR A 27 -29.97 -40.31 -7.57
C THR A 27 -31.12 -41.08 -8.22
N SER A 28 -31.90 -40.50 -9.15
CA SER A 28 -32.99 -41.21 -9.86
C SER A 28 -32.52 -42.24 -10.86
N ASN A 29 -31.28 -42.16 -11.36
CA ASN A 29 -30.66 -43.18 -12.21
C ASN A 29 -30.01 -44.36 -11.43
N LEU A 30 -29.92 -44.28 -10.10
CA LEU A 30 -29.33 -45.32 -9.24
C LEU A 30 -30.36 -46.33 -8.71
N GLU A 31 -31.65 -46.11 -8.84
CA GLU A 31 -32.68 -47.04 -8.41
C GLU A 31 -33.05 -48.14 -9.45
N GLY A 32 -32.44 -48.10 -10.63
CA GLY A 32 -32.75 -48.99 -11.77
C GLY A 32 -31.66 -50.01 -12.14
N GLY A 33 -30.79 -50.48 -11.23
CA GLY A 33 -29.78 -51.44 -11.63
C GLY A 33 -28.98 -52.04 -10.48
N VAL A 34 -29.38 -53.20 -10.03
CA VAL A 34 -28.66 -54.05 -9.11
C VAL A 34 -27.38 -54.57 -9.77
N ARG A 35 -26.23 -54.14 -9.29
CA ARG A 35 -24.81 -54.51 -9.53
C ARG A 35 -24.01 -53.39 -10.18
N GLY A 36 -24.02 -52.22 -9.61
CA GLY A 36 -22.99 -51.15 -9.83
C GLY A 36 -21.81 -51.35 -8.86
N ASN A 37 -20.68 -51.33 -9.43
CA ASN A 37 -19.35 -51.68 -8.92
C ASN A 37 -19.00 -50.92 -7.62
N ARG A 38 -18.56 -51.63 -6.59
CA ARG A 38 -18.08 -51.10 -5.30
C ARG A 38 -17.02 -49.99 -5.48
N GLN A 39 -16.22 -50.11 -6.56
CA GLN A 39 -15.20 -49.13 -6.92
C GLN A 39 -15.76 -47.76 -7.36
N GLU A 40 -16.94 -47.71 -8.01
CA GLU A 40 -17.57 -46.44 -8.40
C GLU A 40 -18.16 -45.68 -7.19
N LYS A 41 -18.64 -46.41 -6.19
CA LYS A 41 -19.12 -45.83 -4.95
C LYS A 41 -17.98 -45.30 -4.09
N GLU A 42 -16.89 -46.04 -3.98
CA GLU A 42 -15.66 -45.62 -3.25
C GLU A 42 -15.03 -44.40 -3.93
N ALA A 43 -15.00 -44.31 -5.27
CA ALA A 43 -14.55 -43.12 -6.01
C ALA A 43 -15.46 -41.91 -5.88
N PHE A 44 -16.78 -42.12 -5.78
CA PHE A 44 -17.76 -41.03 -5.53
C PHE A 44 -17.67 -40.50 -4.09
N ASP A 45 -17.52 -41.40 -3.11
CA ASP A 45 -17.35 -41.04 -1.70
C ASP A 45 -16.02 -40.31 -1.47
N GLN A 46 -14.92 -40.71 -2.11
CA GLN A 46 -13.64 -40.00 -2.08
C GLN A 46 -13.75 -38.60 -2.69
N LYS A 47 -14.43 -38.47 -3.82
CA LYS A 47 -14.61 -37.19 -4.48
C LYS A 47 -15.51 -36.23 -3.68
N GLN A 48 -16.46 -36.75 -2.90
CA GLN A 48 -17.24 -35.94 -1.95
C GLN A 48 -16.42 -35.52 -0.72
N GLU A 49 -15.55 -36.39 -0.20
CA GLU A 49 -14.62 -36.03 0.87
C GLU A 49 -13.59 -35.01 0.40
N GLU A 50 -13.06 -35.11 -0.80
CA GLU A 50 -12.16 -34.11 -1.39
C GLU A 50 -12.84 -32.75 -1.53
N VAL A 51 -14.06 -32.71 -2.08
CA VAL A 51 -14.85 -31.47 -2.22
C VAL A 51 -15.24 -30.86 -0.86
N GLN A 52 -15.59 -31.69 0.13
CA GLN A 52 -15.85 -31.20 1.48
C GLN A 52 -14.59 -30.75 2.18
N THR A 53 -13.46 -31.39 1.93
CA THR A 53 -12.16 -30.99 2.46
C THR A 53 -11.68 -29.70 1.81
N GLU A 54 -11.85 -29.53 0.50
CA GLU A 54 -11.57 -28.29 -0.22
C GLU A 54 -12.49 -27.15 0.24
N GLN A 55 -13.78 -27.40 0.46
CA GLN A 55 -14.71 -26.40 1.00
C GLN A 55 -14.37 -26.03 2.45
N LYS A 56 -14.02 -27.00 3.28
CA LYS A 56 -13.60 -26.75 4.66
C LYS A 56 -12.26 -26.01 4.74
N ASN A 57 -11.32 -26.33 3.84
CA ASN A 57 -10.07 -25.59 3.72
C ASN A 57 -10.29 -24.17 3.20
N GLN A 58 -11.24 -23.95 2.27
CA GLN A 58 -11.64 -22.59 1.82
C GLN A 58 -12.35 -21.80 2.91
N GLU A 59 -13.12 -22.44 3.79
CA GLU A 59 -13.75 -21.79 4.96
C GLU A 59 -12.75 -21.52 6.09
N GLU A 60 -11.71 -22.35 6.27
CA GLU A 60 -10.62 -22.09 7.21
C GLU A 60 -9.64 -21.00 6.73
N GLU A 61 -9.55 -20.73 5.40
CA GLU A 61 -8.66 -19.70 4.84
C GLU A 61 -9.19 -18.27 4.97
N THR A 62 -10.44 -18.06 5.33
CA THR A 62 -10.98 -16.71 5.59
C THR A 62 -10.98 -16.36 7.09
N GLN A 63 -9.83 -16.44 7.76
CA GLN A 63 -9.69 -15.76 9.04
C GLN A 63 -9.75 -14.25 8.82
N VAL A 64 -10.94 -13.68 9.03
CA VAL A 64 -11.12 -12.22 9.06
C VAL A 64 -10.22 -11.66 10.16
N VAL A 65 -9.26 -10.83 9.78
CA VAL A 65 -8.37 -10.19 10.75
C VAL A 65 -9.16 -9.14 11.53
N SER A 66 -8.90 -9.02 12.84
CA SER A 66 -9.47 -7.94 13.65
C SER A 66 -9.16 -6.57 13.01
N ASN A 67 -9.93 -5.53 13.33
CA ASN A 67 -9.71 -4.16 12.86
C ASN A 67 -9.07 -3.30 13.98
N PRO A 68 -7.77 -3.49 14.31
CA PRO A 68 -7.08 -2.73 15.34
C PRO A 68 -6.78 -1.31 14.90
N ASN A 69 -6.44 -0.45 15.84
CA ASN A 69 -6.00 0.91 15.55
C ASN A 69 -4.55 0.92 15.08
N ILE A 70 -4.30 1.60 13.96
CA ILE A 70 -2.98 2.03 13.51
C ILE A 70 -2.69 3.44 14.01
N ARG A 71 -1.42 3.76 14.24
CA ARG A 71 -0.94 5.07 14.68
C ARG A 71 -0.01 5.63 13.61
N VAL A 72 -0.41 6.74 13.00
CA VAL A 72 0.23 7.36 11.84
C VAL A 72 0.83 8.71 12.24
N LEU A 73 2.13 8.88 12.10
CA LEU A 73 2.81 10.15 12.32
C LEU A 73 2.60 11.05 11.10
N LEU A 74 1.90 12.16 11.27
CA LEU A 74 1.64 13.11 10.19
C LEU A 74 2.82 14.05 10.01
N MET A 75 3.44 14.01 8.83
CA MET A 75 4.57 14.86 8.48
C MET A 75 4.12 16.27 8.07
N THR A 76 5.04 17.23 8.13
CA THR A 76 4.82 18.60 7.67
C THR A 76 4.56 18.69 6.16
N ASP A 77 4.22 19.87 5.66
CA ASP A 77 3.99 20.12 4.24
C ASP A 77 5.16 19.61 3.37
N GLY A 78 4.80 18.83 2.35
CA GLY A 78 5.76 18.20 1.44
C GLY A 78 6.62 17.11 2.10
N TYR A 79 6.16 16.53 3.20
CA TYR A 79 6.79 15.39 3.89
C TYR A 79 8.25 15.63 4.30
N LYS A 80 8.55 16.84 4.79
CA LYS A 80 9.93 17.26 5.07
C LYS A 80 10.41 16.89 6.47
N ASN A 81 9.53 17.06 7.46
CA ASN A 81 9.83 16.86 8.88
C ASN A 81 8.65 16.19 9.59
N THR A 82 8.91 15.61 10.74
CA THR A 82 7.91 15.00 11.65
C THR A 82 7.40 15.97 12.70
N ILE A 83 8.04 17.14 12.86
CA ILE A 83 7.76 18.11 13.91
C ILE A 83 7.19 19.39 13.31
N HIS A 84 6.04 19.81 13.83
CA HIS A 84 5.31 21.00 13.42
C HIS A 84 5.58 22.16 14.36
N PRO A 85 5.78 23.41 13.87
CA PRO A 85 5.98 24.57 14.72
C PRO A 85 4.71 24.96 15.50
N SER A 86 3.54 24.62 14.98
CA SER A 86 2.23 24.78 15.60
C SER A 86 1.22 23.86 14.92
N VAL A 87 0.10 23.61 15.57
CA VAL A 87 -0.99 22.79 15.04
C VAL A 87 -2.31 23.52 15.19
N THR A 88 -3.03 23.73 14.08
CA THR A 88 -4.37 24.32 14.08
C THR A 88 -5.35 23.30 13.56
N VAL A 89 -6.41 23.05 14.31
CA VAL A 89 -7.45 22.06 13.98
C VAL A 89 -8.84 22.66 14.11
N SER A 90 -9.79 22.09 13.37
CA SER A 90 -11.22 22.38 13.47
C SER A 90 -12.06 21.15 13.14
N SER A 91 -13.35 21.20 13.42
CA SER A 91 -14.32 20.21 12.92
C SER A 91 -15.67 20.89 12.68
N THR A 92 -16.38 20.42 11.67
CA THR A 92 -17.75 20.90 11.36
C THR A 92 -18.79 20.50 12.41
N THR A 93 -18.45 19.56 13.28
CA THR A 93 -19.33 19.05 14.35
C THR A 93 -18.88 19.49 15.75
N GLY A 94 -17.72 20.16 15.84
CA GLY A 94 -17.07 20.51 17.10
C GLY A 94 -16.04 19.48 17.54
N LEU A 95 -15.22 19.85 18.50
CA LEU A 95 -14.10 19.04 19.00
C LEU A 95 -14.25 18.76 20.48
N SER A 96 -13.78 17.59 20.90
CA SER A 96 -13.51 17.24 22.30
C SER A 96 -11.99 17.11 22.45
N ILE A 97 -11.39 17.90 23.33
CA ILE A 97 -9.95 18.00 23.57
C ILE A 97 -9.66 17.50 24.98
N THR A 98 -8.93 16.38 25.08
CA THR A 98 -8.59 15.74 26.37
C THR A 98 -7.11 15.95 26.68
N TYR A 99 -6.80 16.41 27.90
CA TYR A 99 -5.46 16.54 28.45
C TYR A 99 -5.45 16.29 29.96
N GLY A 100 -4.67 15.30 30.39
CA GLY A 100 -4.78 14.77 31.74
C GLY A 100 -6.18 14.24 32.02
N GLU A 101 -6.81 14.74 33.11
CA GLU A 101 -8.19 14.40 33.48
C GLU A 101 -9.24 15.41 32.96
N LYS A 102 -8.81 16.42 32.22
CA LYS A 102 -9.67 17.48 31.71
C LYS A 102 -10.15 17.20 30.29
N VAL A 103 -11.40 17.57 30.05
CA VAL A 103 -12.01 17.59 28.72
C VAL A 103 -12.51 19.00 28.43
N GLU A 104 -12.10 19.55 27.31
CA GLU A 104 -12.53 20.84 26.79
C GLU A 104 -13.36 20.60 25.52
N GLU A 105 -14.58 21.18 25.49
CA GLU A 105 -15.47 21.08 24.35
C GLU A 105 -15.40 22.35 23.51
N CYS A 106 -15.23 22.21 22.19
CA CYS A 106 -15.21 23.30 21.25
C CYS A 106 -16.43 23.25 20.32
N GLU A 107 -16.95 24.42 20.00
CA GLU A 107 -18.10 24.56 19.11
C GLU A 107 -17.76 24.17 17.65
N ALA A 108 -18.79 23.79 16.90
CA ALA A 108 -18.69 23.48 15.48
C ALA A 108 -18.06 24.62 14.68
N GLY A 109 -17.05 24.31 13.86
CA GLY A 109 -16.33 25.27 13.03
C GLY A 109 -15.30 26.13 13.76
N MET A 110 -15.17 26.01 15.08
CA MET A 110 -14.15 26.72 15.83
C MET A 110 -12.75 26.18 15.51
N GLU A 111 -11.83 27.08 15.20
CA GLU A 111 -10.41 26.73 15.06
C GLU A 111 -9.69 26.82 16.40
N VAL A 112 -8.93 25.76 16.72
CA VAL A 112 -8.10 25.69 17.92
C VAL A 112 -6.64 25.54 17.50
N THR A 113 -5.78 26.45 18.00
CA THR A 113 -4.34 26.41 17.74
C THR A 113 -3.58 25.97 18.98
N PHE A 114 -2.63 25.07 18.78
CA PHE A 114 -1.68 24.58 19.79
C PHE A 114 -0.28 25.08 19.42
N MET A 115 0.37 25.71 20.39
CA MET A 115 1.78 26.06 20.32
C MET A 115 2.59 25.11 21.20
N PRO A 116 3.90 24.95 20.98
CA PRO A 116 4.73 24.02 21.78
C PRO A 116 4.74 24.33 23.28
N ASP A 117 4.51 25.58 23.67
CA ASP A 117 4.44 26.06 25.06
C ASP A 117 3.02 26.12 25.63
N ASP A 118 2.04 25.55 24.93
CA ASP A 118 0.65 25.48 25.40
C ASP A 118 0.57 24.78 26.77
N SER A 119 -0.07 25.43 27.72
CA SER A 119 -0.18 24.96 29.11
C SER A 119 -0.87 23.59 29.25
N ARG A 120 -1.69 23.18 28.27
CA ARG A 120 -2.35 21.86 28.24
C ARG A 120 -1.34 20.71 28.20
N PHE A 121 -0.16 20.92 27.55
CA PHE A 121 0.91 19.93 27.54
C PHE A 121 1.56 19.64 28.89
N GLN A 122 1.37 20.50 29.89
CA GLN A 122 1.84 20.24 31.26
C GLN A 122 1.14 19.03 31.90
N SER A 123 -0.04 18.65 31.39
CA SER A 123 -0.79 17.48 31.83
C SER A 123 -0.50 16.21 31.00
N GLY A 124 0.43 16.27 30.07
CA GLY A 124 0.78 15.17 29.17
C GLY A 124 0.37 15.43 27.71
N ASN A 125 0.23 14.37 26.92
CA ASN A 125 -0.20 14.47 25.54
C ASN A 125 -1.65 14.98 25.44
N ILE A 126 -1.94 15.71 24.37
CA ILE A 126 -3.29 16.21 24.09
C ILE A 126 -3.94 15.27 23.09
N ARG A 127 -5.14 14.80 23.38
CA ARG A 127 -5.94 13.97 22.46
C ARG A 127 -7.15 14.75 21.99
N ILE A 128 -7.34 14.81 20.66
CA ILE A 128 -8.40 15.58 20.00
C ILE A 128 -9.28 14.60 19.23
N GLN A 129 -10.58 14.75 19.37
CA GLN A 129 -11.58 13.96 18.68
C GLN A 129 -12.69 14.87 18.15
N ALA A 130 -13.17 14.67 16.94
CA ALA A 130 -14.38 15.30 16.48
C ALA A 130 -15.60 14.67 17.18
N LYS A 131 -16.64 15.48 17.47
CA LYS A 131 -17.88 14.94 18.04
C LYS A 131 -18.54 13.94 17.09
N GLU A 132 -18.46 14.23 15.80
CA GLU A 132 -18.83 13.32 14.70
C GLU A 132 -17.94 13.61 13.49
N GLY A 133 -17.67 12.57 12.67
CA GLY A 133 -16.96 12.71 11.40
C GLY A 133 -15.45 12.89 11.54
N GLU A 134 -14.92 14.02 11.05
CA GLU A 134 -13.48 14.22 10.84
C GLU A 134 -12.95 15.47 11.53
N ILE A 135 -11.66 15.46 11.83
CA ILE A 135 -10.87 16.60 12.30
C ILE A 135 -10.10 17.17 11.11
N THR A 136 -10.32 18.43 10.79
CA THR A 136 -9.53 19.15 9.78
C THR A 136 -8.26 19.69 10.42
N VAL A 137 -7.10 19.42 9.82
CA VAL A 137 -5.81 19.98 10.26
C VAL A 137 -5.50 21.20 9.39
N ASN A 138 -5.99 22.38 9.83
CA ASN A 138 -5.92 23.64 9.09
C ASN A 138 -4.48 24.11 8.81
N SER A 139 -3.53 23.70 9.66
CA SER A 139 -2.10 24.02 9.53
C SER A 139 -1.34 23.09 8.58
N LEU A 140 -2.01 22.17 7.90
CA LEU A 140 -1.39 21.15 7.05
C LEU A 140 -1.95 21.22 5.61
N LYS A 141 -1.08 20.89 4.63
CA LYS A 141 -1.48 20.77 3.22
C LYS A 141 -1.07 19.40 2.66
N ARG A 142 -1.98 18.82 1.88
CA ARG A 142 -1.78 17.60 1.11
C ARG A 142 -2.15 17.83 -0.36
N GLY A 143 -2.02 16.84 -1.22
CA GLY A 143 -2.21 16.98 -2.66
C GLY A 143 -3.55 17.57 -3.09
N TYR A 144 -4.61 17.41 -2.29
CA TYR A 144 -5.94 17.93 -2.57
C TYR A 144 -6.34 19.19 -1.75
N GLY A 145 -5.44 19.72 -0.94
CA GLY A 145 -5.69 20.90 -0.11
C GLY A 145 -5.48 20.65 1.39
N ILE A 146 -6.36 21.21 2.24
CA ILE A 146 -6.31 21.00 3.68
C ILE A 146 -6.93 19.65 4.00
N PRO A 147 -6.19 18.74 4.68
CA PRO A 147 -6.66 17.40 4.95
C PRO A 147 -7.57 17.33 6.18
N SER A 148 -8.47 16.33 6.16
CA SER A 148 -9.27 15.92 7.31
C SER A 148 -9.03 14.45 7.63
N TYR A 149 -9.07 14.09 8.91
CA TYR A 149 -8.75 12.77 9.40
C TYR A 149 -9.82 12.25 10.36
N GLN A 150 -10.17 10.99 10.23
CA GLN A 150 -11.02 10.28 11.18
C GLN A 150 -10.22 9.81 12.39
N GLY A 151 -10.92 9.40 13.45
CA GLY A 151 -10.29 8.87 14.66
C GLY A 151 -9.82 9.96 15.61
N ILE A 152 -8.65 9.75 16.21
CA ILE A 152 -8.10 10.64 17.23
C ILE A 152 -6.81 11.26 16.70
N LEU A 153 -6.61 12.55 16.91
CA LEU A 153 -5.30 13.19 16.79
C LEU A 153 -4.67 13.31 18.19
N GLU A 154 -3.52 12.70 18.37
CA GLU A 154 -2.69 12.88 19.55
C GLU A 154 -1.57 13.86 19.22
N LEU A 155 -1.44 14.91 20.05
CA LEU A 155 -0.36 15.89 19.96
C LEU A 155 0.65 15.62 21.08
N ARG A 156 1.92 15.53 20.68
CA ARG A 156 3.05 15.40 21.62
C ARG A 156 3.99 16.57 21.44
N THR A 157 4.25 17.30 22.52
CA THR A 157 5.25 18.36 22.49
C THR A 157 6.66 17.79 22.55
N THR A 158 7.59 18.44 21.86
CA THR A 158 9.02 18.16 21.84
C THR A 158 9.79 19.45 22.04
N ALA A 159 11.12 19.39 22.20
CA ALA A 159 11.95 20.57 22.30
C ALA A 159 11.92 21.45 21.02
N GLU A 160 11.54 20.87 19.87
CA GLU A 160 11.58 21.51 18.55
C GLU A 160 10.18 21.89 18.03
N GLY A 161 9.09 21.44 18.69
CA GLY A 161 7.73 21.68 18.25
C GLY A 161 6.75 20.59 18.67
N ILE A 162 5.80 20.26 17.81
CA ILE A 162 4.70 19.32 18.08
C ILE A 162 4.71 18.19 17.06
N ALA A 163 4.69 16.94 17.51
CA ALA A 163 4.40 15.77 16.69
C ALA A 163 2.88 15.52 16.67
N ILE A 164 2.32 15.16 15.51
CA ILE A 164 0.90 14.83 15.34
C ILE A 164 0.80 13.34 15.02
N ILE A 165 0.09 12.58 15.82
CA ILE A 165 -0.18 11.17 15.59
C ILE A 165 -1.69 11.00 15.36
N ASN A 166 -2.07 10.42 14.22
CA ASN A 166 -3.45 10.04 13.95
C ASN A 166 -3.66 8.57 14.30
N GLU A 167 -4.56 8.30 15.24
CA GLU A 167 -4.92 6.97 15.69
C GLU A 167 -6.33 6.63 15.24
N LEU A 168 -6.47 5.56 14.44
CA LEU A 168 -7.76 5.13 13.87
C LEU A 168 -7.73 3.64 13.50
N PRO A 169 -8.92 3.00 13.33
CA PRO A 169 -9.00 1.63 12.82
C PRO A 169 -8.33 1.48 11.44
N VAL A 170 -7.68 0.33 11.20
CA VAL A 170 -6.97 0.07 9.92
C VAL A 170 -7.89 0.22 8.71
N GLU A 171 -9.14 -0.24 8.78
CA GLU A 171 -10.07 -0.10 7.63
C GLU A 171 -10.31 1.38 7.28
N ASN A 172 -10.44 2.26 8.27
CA ASN A 172 -10.58 3.70 8.04
C ASN A 172 -9.29 4.33 7.49
N TYR A 173 -8.12 3.86 7.95
CA TYR A 173 -6.82 4.25 7.40
C TYR A 173 -6.73 3.90 5.92
N LEU A 174 -7.13 2.68 5.53
CA LEU A 174 -7.09 2.21 4.15
C LEU A 174 -7.98 3.03 3.20
N CYS A 175 -9.11 3.55 3.68
CA CYS A 175 -9.97 4.47 2.91
C CYS A 175 -9.24 5.77 2.48
N ARG A 176 -8.12 6.09 3.09
CA ARG A 176 -7.27 7.26 2.75
C ARG A 176 -5.93 6.87 2.13
N VAL A 177 -5.49 5.62 2.28
CA VAL A 177 -4.30 5.05 1.61
C VAL A 177 -4.64 4.69 0.17
N VAL A 178 -5.69 3.90 -0.06
CA VAL A 178 -6.01 3.38 -1.40
C VAL A 178 -6.11 4.49 -2.44
N PRO A 179 -6.87 5.59 -2.25
CA PRO A 179 -6.96 6.67 -3.25
C PRO A 179 -5.68 7.51 -3.34
N SER A 180 -4.79 7.45 -2.33
CA SER A 180 -3.49 8.14 -2.35
C SER A 180 -2.42 7.36 -3.11
N GLU A 181 -2.54 6.03 -3.20
CA GLU A 181 -1.60 5.14 -3.86
C GLU A 181 -2.05 4.75 -5.28
N MET A 182 -3.36 4.66 -5.54
CA MET A 182 -3.93 4.28 -6.82
C MET A 182 -5.04 5.25 -7.23
N PRO A 183 -5.09 5.71 -8.49
CA PRO A 183 -6.17 6.56 -8.97
C PRO A 183 -7.55 5.92 -8.72
N SER A 184 -8.44 6.64 -8.05
CA SER A 184 -9.78 6.13 -7.67
C SER A 184 -10.72 5.85 -8.86
N GLY A 185 -10.35 6.28 -10.07
CA GLY A 185 -11.05 5.97 -11.31
C GLY A 185 -10.65 4.63 -11.95
N TYR A 186 -9.78 3.85 -11.33
CA TYR A 186 -9.44 2.50 -11.81
C TYR A 186 -10.60 1.52 -11.53
N GLU A 187 -10.56 0.38 -12.22
CA GLU A 187 -11.56 -0.68 -12.05
C GLU A 187 -11.63 -1.15 -10.59
N ILE A 188 -12.84 -1.45 -10.13
CA ILE A 188 -13.08 -1.80 -8.73
C ILE A 188 -12.25 -3.00 -8.25
N GLU A 189 -12.01 -3.98 -9.11
CA GLU A 189 -11.20 -5.15 -8.76
C GLU A 189 -9.71 -4.79 -8.58
N ALA A 190 -9.20 -3.78 -9.30
CA ALA A 190 -7.86 -3.27 -9.09
C ALA A 190 -7.75 -2.52 -7.74
N LEU A 191 -8.77 -1.72 -7.39
CA LEU A 191 -8.84 -1.04 -6.09
C LEU A 191 -8.97 -2.05 -4.94
N LYS A 192 -9.71 -3.15 -5.11
CA LYS A 192 -9.79 -4.26 -4.14
C LYS A 192 -8.44 -4.95 -3.94
N ALA A 193 -7.73 -5.26 -5.02
CA ALA A 193 -6.39 -5.84 -4.95
C ALA A 193 -5.42 -4.90 -4.21
N GLN A 194 -5.49 -3.59 -4.50
CA GLN A 194 -4.71 -2.58 -3.78
C GLN A 194 -5.08 -2.53 -2.30
N ALA A 195 -6.37 -2.60 -1.93
CA ALA A 195 -6.82 -2.60 -0.55
C ALA A 195 -6.28 -3.82 0.24
N VAL A 196 -6.33 -5.03 -0.35
CA VAL A 196 -5.78 -6.26 0.25
C VAL A 196 -4.27 -6.16 0.43
N CYS A 197 -3.55 -5.66 -0.56
CA CYS A 197 -2.10 -5.44 -0.46
C CYS A 197 -1.79 -4.37 0.60
N ALA A 198 -2.45 -3.22 0.57
CA ALA A 198 -2.22 -2.15 1.53
C ALA A 198 -2.52 -2.59 2.97
N ARG A 199 -3.58 -3.39 3.17
CA ARG A 199 -3.94 -3.96 4.47
C ARG A 199 -2.86 -4.90 4.99
N SER A 200 -2.39 -5.82 4.16
CA SER A 200 -1.33 -6.77 4.53
C SER A 200 -0.03 -6.03 4.92
N TYR A 201 0.34 -5.00 4.15
CA TYR A 201 1.46 -4.13 4.48
C TYR A 201 1.27 -3.44 5.83
N ALA A 202 0.11 -2.79 6.06
CA ALA A 202 -0.19 -2.08 7.29
C ALA A 202 -0.08 -2.99 8.53
N TYR A 203 -0.69 -4.18 8.48
CA TYR A 203 -0.59 -5.15 9.59
C TYR A 203 0.85 -5.56 9.90
N ARG A 204 1.69 -5.70 8.89
CA ARG A 204 3.12 -6.02 9.10
C ARG A 204 3.87 -4.86 9.76
N GLN A 205 3.56 -3.62 9.37
CA GLN A 205 4.17 -2.44 10.00
C GLN A 205 3.69 -2.24 11.43
N MET A 206 2.47 -2.65 11.75
CA MET A 206 1.92 -2.55 13.12
C MET A 206 2.53 -3.53 14.13
N ALA A 207 3.36 -4.48 13.69
CA ALA A 207 4.06 -5.38 14.59
C ALA A 207 5.09 -4.65 15.48
N GLU A 208 5.59 -3.50 15.01
CA GLU A 208 6.57 -2.67 15.72
C GLU A 208 6.27 -1.18 15.48
N TYR A 209 6.76 -0.31 16.34
CA TYR A 209 6.72 1.12 16.10
C TYR A 209 7.89 1.53 15.21
N GLY A 210 7.60 2.07 14.02
CA GLY A 210 8.60 2.70 13.17
C GLY A 210 9.18 3.98 13.79
N TYR A 211 8.41 4.62 14.68
CA TYR A 211 8.74 5.80 15.46
C TYR A 211 8.46 5.55 16.94
N PRO A 212 9.34 4.81 17.66
CA PRO A 212 9.10 4.42 19.06
C PRO A 212 8.91 5.61 20.00
N GLU A 213 9.59 6.72 19.75
CA GLU A 213 9.50 7.95 20.56
C GLU A 213 8.11 8.60 20.53
N TYR A 214 7.34 8.34 19.46
CA TYR A 214 5.95 8.80 19.29
C TYR A 214 4.93 7.69 19.42
N GLU A 215 5.38 6.44 19.65
CA GLU A 215 4.54 5.24 19.59
C GLU A 215 3.73 5.20 18.28
N ALA A 216 4.32 5.63 17.17
CA ALA A 216 3.72 5.60 15.86
C ALA A 216 4.27 4.45 15.02
N HIS A 217 3.38 3.69 14.36
CA HIS A 217 3.76 2.54 13.56
C HIS A 217 4.38 2.96 12.24
N VAL A 218 3.82 4.01 11.62
CA VAL A 218 4.18 4.49 10.27
C VAL A 218 4.13 6.00 10.23
N ASP A 219 4.69 6.61 9.19
CA ASP A 219 4.38 7.98 8.77
C ASP A 219 3.43 7.99 7.55
N ASP A 220 2.97 9.17 7.15
CA ASP A 220 2.02 9.38 6.05
C ASP A 220 2.67 9.60 4.68
N SER A 221 3.98 9.31 4.54
CA SER A 221 4.76 9.54 3.32
C SER A 221 5.11 8.25 2.58
N THR A 222 5.89 8.39 1.50
CA THR A 222 6.46 7.27 0.73
C THR A 222 7.50 6.43 1.48
N ASN A 223 7.85 6.77 2.72
CA ASN A 223 8.65 5.88 3.57
C ASN A 223 7.87 4.63 3.94
N TYR A 224 6.55 4.76 4.03
CA TYR A 224 5.59 3.69 4.30
C TYR A 224 4.51 3.68 3.20
N GLN A 225 3.30 4.14 3.52
CA GLN A 225 2.18 4.26 2.58
C GLN A 225 1.70 5.71 2.56
N VAL A 226 1.53 6.28 1.38
CA VAL A 226 0.99 7.64 1.28
C VAL A 226 -0.43 7.65 1.83
N TYR A 227 -0.65 8.45 2.88
CA TYR A 227 -1.90 8.52 3.61
C TYR A 227 -2.50 9.92 3.55
N GLY A 228 -3.75 10.02 3.14
CA GLY A 228 -4.49 11.28 3.13
C GLY A 228 -3.98 12.33 2.14
N ASN A 229 -3.26 11.94 1.08
CA ASN A 229 -2.75 12.86 0.05
C ASN A 229 -3.73 13.09 -1.11
N SER A 230 -4.74 12.24 -1.26
CA SER A 230 -5.83 12.37 -2.23
C SER A 230 -7.16 12.59 -1.52
N ALA A 231 -8.10 13.23 -2.22
CA ALA A 231 -9.46 13.38 -1.71
C ALA A 231 -10.11 12.03 -1.44
N PRO A 232 -11.04 11.94 -0.47
CA PRO A 232 -11.87 10.76 -0.26
C PRO A 232 -12.56 10.32 -1.54
N ALA A 233 -12.71 9.00 -1.74
CA ALA A 233 -13.32 8.44 -2.94
C ALA A 233 -14.22 7.24 -2.61
N GLU A 234 -15.50 7.32 -2.99
CA GLU A 234 -16.48 6.26 -2.74
C GLU A 234 -16.06 4.89 -3.31
N SER A 235 -15.39 4.87 -4.48
CA SER A 235 -14.87 3.65 -5.08
C SER A 235 -13.78 2.98 -4.24
N ALA A 236 -12.90 3.78 -3.61
CA ALA A 236 -11.88 3.28 -2.72
C ALA A 236 -12.50 2.78 -1.40
N ASP A 237 -13.45 3.52 -0.84
CA ASP A 237 -14.17 3.12 0.37
C ASP A 237 -14.94 1.80 0.14
N LEU A 238 -15.60 1.64 -1.02
CA LEU A 238 -16.26 0.41 -1.41
C LEU A 238 -15.26 -0.76 -1.55
N ALA A 239 -14.11 -0.54 -2.19
CA ALA A 239 -13.09 -1.56 -2.36
C ALA A 239 -12.54 -2.05 -1.00
N VAL A 240 -12.29 -1.14 -0.08
CA VAL A 240 -11.86 -1.47 1.31
C VAL A 240 -12.95 -2.26 2.02
N GLN A 241 -14.20 -1.81 1.96
CA GLN A 241 -15.33 -2.45 2.61
C GLN A 241 -15.59 -3.86 2.06
N GLU A 242 -15.56 -4.06 0.74
CA GLU A 242 -15.82 -5.37 0.13
C GLU A 242 -14.68 -6.38 0.33
N THR A 243 -13.50 -5.92 0.75
CA THR A 243 -12.34 -6.74 1.09
C THR A 243 -11.96 -6.68 2.57
N ALA A 244 -12.87 -6.20 3.43
CA ALA A 244 -12.57 -6.00 4.85
C ALA A 244 -12.01 -7.27 5.51
N GLY A 245 -10.89 -7.11 6.22
CA GLY A 245 -10.18 -8.19 6.90
C GLY A 245 -9.42 -9.17 6.00
N GLN A 246 -9.47 -9.03 4.66
CA GLN A 246 -8.71 -9.89 3.75
C GLN A 246 -7.24 -9.44 3.68
N VAL A 247 -6.32 -10.40 3.86
CA VAL A 247 -4.87 -10.18 3.84
C VAL A 247 -4.16 -11.28 3.07
N VAL A 248 -2.95 -10.99 2.58
CA VAL A 248 -2.09 -11.99 1.94
C VAL A 248 -1.28 -12.73 3.02
N ARG A 249 -1.29 -14.05 2.96
CA ARG A 249 -0.57 -14.91 3.90
C ARG A 249 0.39 -15.86 3.18
N LEU A 250 1.45 -16.22 3.87
CA LEU A 250 2.36 -17.30 3.55
C LEU A 250 2.48 -18.20 4.78
N ASP A 251 2.17 -19.48 4.65
CA ASP A 251 2.22 -20.46 5.75
C ASP A 251 1.44 -20.00 7.00
N GLY A 252 0.27 -19.35 6.80
CA GLY A 252 -0.58 -18.83 7.87
C GLY A 252 -0.21 -17.45 8.39
N GLU A 253 1.00 -16.93 8.10
CA GLU A 253 1.47 -15.63 8.56
C GLU A 253 1.18 -14.52 7.54
N ILE A 254 0.75 -13.34 8.01
CA ILE A 254 0.57 -12.17 7.14
C ILE A 254 1.93 -11.74 6.60
N VAL A 255 2.01 -11.48 5.29
CA VAL A 255 3.25 -11.09 4.64
C VAL A 255 3.27 -9.62 4.22
N THR A 256 4.47 -9.05 4.08
CA THR A 256 4.65 -7.68 3.56
C THR A 256 4.45 -7.69 2.06
N THR A 257 3.44 -6.98 1.59
CA THR A 257 3.11 -6.82 0.17
C THR A 257 3.63 -5.51 -0.35
N TYR A 258 4.50 -5.57 -1.34
CA TYR A 258 5.03 -4.37 -2.01
C TYR A 258 4.28 -4.14 -3.32
N TYR A 259 4.08 -2.86 -3.67
CA TYR A 259 3.42 -2.47 -4.91
C TYR A 259 4.11 -1.26 -5.54
N TYR A 260 3.91 -1.07 -6.83
CA TYR A 260 4.48 0.02 -7.62
C TYR A 260 3.61 0.29 -8.85
N SER A 261 3.76 1.47 -9.44
CA SER A 261 2.82 1.98 -10.45
C SER A 261 2.98 1.38 -11.84
N THR A 262 4.18 0.98 -12.26
CA THR A 262 4.44 0.56 -13.64
C THR A 262 5.57 -0.45 -13.69
N SER A 263 5.34 -1.59 -14.34
CA SER A 263 6.35 -2.60 -14.63
C SER A 263 6.96 -2.40 -16.03
N CYS A 264 7.98 -3.18 -16.33
CA CYS A 264 8.54 -3.30 -17.69
C CYS A 264 8.09 -4.60 -18.40
N GLY A 265 6.95 -5.17 -17.96
CA GLY A 265 6.41 -6.45 -18.40
C GLY A 265 6.78 -7.61 -17.48
N LYS A 266 7.58 -7.37 -16.44
CA LYS A 266 7.96 -8.35 -15.41
C LYS A 266 8.12 -7.68 -14.06
N THR A 267 7.79 -8.39 -12.99
CA THR A 267 8.16 -8.01 -11.64
C THR A 267 9.60 -8.44 -11.34
N THR A 268 10.10 -8.13 -10.14
CA THR A 268 11.39 -8.62 -9.66
C THR A 268 11.20 -9.41 -8.35
N SER A 269 12.28 -9.79 -7.71
CA SER A 269 12.29 -10.47 -6.42
C SER A 269 13.03 -9.68 -5.36
N MET A 270 13.15 -10.23 -4.15
CA MET A 270 13.93 -9.65 -3.05
C MET A 270 15.42 -9.44 -3.39
N ALA A 271 15.94 -10.08 -4.43
CA ALA A 271 17.30 -9.87 -4.93
C ALA A 271 17.56 -8.39 -5.32
N ALA A 272 16.52 -7.66 -5.76
CA ALA A 272 16.63 -6.23 -6.08
C ALA A 272 17.14 -5.39 -4.89
N TRP A 273 16.87 -5.82 -3.67
CA TRP A 273 17.33 -5.17 -2.43
C TRP A 273 18.54 -5.84 -1.80
N GLY A 274 19.15 -6.84 -2.46
CA GLY A 274 20.32 -7.57 -1.99
C GLY A 274 19.99 -8.63 -0.94
N ASN A 275 18.74 -9.08 -0.86
CA ASN A 275 18.34 -10.19 -0.02
C ASN A 275 18.39 -11.50 -0.81
N GLU A 276 18.80 -12.58 -0.15
CA GLU A 276 18.75 -13.91 -0.72
C GLU A 276 17.30 -14.43 -0.77
N GLU A 277 16.96 -15.14 -1.82
CA GLU A 277 15.68 -15.83 -1.94
C GLU A 277 15.66 -17.02 -0.98
N ASN A 278 14.58 -17.15 -0.22
CA ASN A 278 14.39 -18.22 0.78
C ASN A 278 12.89 -18.52 0.94
N ASP A 279 12.57 -19.52 1.74
CA ASP A 279 11.18 -19.95 1.95
C ASP A 279 10.29 -18.85 2.51
N GLY A 280 10.82 -17.96 3.36
CA GLY A 280 10.06 -16.85 3.97
C GLY A 280 9.72 -15.71 3.01
N ASN A 281 10.43 -15.58 1.88
CA ASN A 281 10.18 -14.56 0.87
C ASN A 281 9.81 -15.11 -0.52
N ARG A 282 9.51 -16.43 -0.62
CA ARG A 282 9.19 -17.11 -1.89
C ARG A 282 7.94 -16.54 -2.60
N TYR A 283 7.09 -15.80 -1.91
CA TYR A 283 5.95 -15.12 -2.51
C TYR A 283 6.35 -13.89 -3.33
N LEU A 284 7.56 -13.36 -3.16
CA LEU A 284 8.11 -12.21 -3.90
C LEU A 284 8.98 -12.67 -5.08
N GLN A 285 8.43 -13.55 -5.91
CA GLN A 285 9.08 -14.04 -7.13
C GLN A 285 8.85 -13.07 -8.29
N SER A 286 9.78 -13.09 -9.26
CA SER A 286 9.56 -12.41 -10.53
C SER A 286 8.50 -13.13 -11.35
N VAL A 287 7.47 -12.40 -11.75
CA VAL A 287 6.40 -12.91 -12.62
C VAL A 287 6.29 -12.05 -13.88
N GLU A 288 5.87 -12.66 -14.98
CA GLU A 288 5.54 -11.94 -16.21
C GLU A 288 4.15 -11.31 -16.09
N VAL A 289 4.06 -10.01 -16.42
CA VAL A 289 2.84 -9.19 -16.32
C VAL A 289 2.27 -9.02 -17.73
N LYS A 290 1.74 -10.11 -18.27
CA LYS A 290 1.27 -10.19 -19.67
C LYS A 290 0.07 -11.13 -19.85
N ASP A 291 -0.60 -10.99 -20.99
CA ASP A 291 -1.56 -11.93 -21.54
C ASP A 291 -1.06 -12.51 -22.89
N GLU A 292 -1.96 -13.15 -23.64
CA GLU A 292 -1.69 -13.68 -24.97
C GLU A 292 -1.35 -12.59 -26.01
N ASN A 293 -1.71 -11.33 -25.76
CA ASN A 293 -1.45 -10.18 -26.63
C ASN A 293 -0.15 -9.44 -26.27
N GLY A 294 0.56 -9.87 -25.23
CA GLY A 294 1.81 -9.27 -24.74
C GLY A 294 1.67 -8.54 -23.41
N ASP A 295 2.69 -7.77 -23.04
CA ASP A 295 2.74 -7.09 -21.75
C ASP A 295 1.57 -6.11 -21.58
N TYR A 296 0.86 -6.16 -20.45
CA TYR A 296 -0.30 -5.31 -20.16
C TYR A 296 0.01 -3.82 -20.28
N GLU A 297 1.21 -3.42 -19.83
CA GLU A 297 1.61 -2.01 -19.76
C GLU A 297 2.30 -1.49 -21.00
N ARG A 298 2.41 -2.27 -22.09
CA ARG A 298 3.17 -1.95 -23.32
C ARG A 298 2.81 -0.62 -23.96
N ASN A 299 1.60 -0.12 -23.74
CA ASN A 299 1.10 1.13 -24.31
C ASN A 299 1.20 2.33 -23.34
N LEU A 300 1.68 2.12 -22.10
CA LEU A 300 1.82 3.20 -21.13
C LEU A 300 3.04 4.06 -21.45
N PRO A 301 2.97 5.38 -21.25
CA PRO A 301 4.08 6.28 -21.55
C PRO A 301 5.39 5.93 -20.82
N TRP A 302 5.30 5.40 -19.61
CA TRP A 302 6.45 5.01 -18.79
C TRP A 302 6.94 3.57 -18.99
N TYR A 303 6.29 2.79 -19.86
CA TYR A 303 6.69 1.41 -20.11
C TYR A 303 8.11 1.29 -20.68
N ARG A 304 8.49 2.22 -21.59
CA ARG A 304 9.87 2.40 -22.09
C ARG A 304 10.20 3.89 -22.09
N TRP A 305 11.42 4.21 -21.73
CA TRP A 305 11.88 5.58 -21.68
C TRP A 305 13.41 5.68 -21.83
N GLU A 306 13.90 6.83 -22.23
CA GLU A 306 15.30 7.17 -22.30
C GLU A 306 15.60 8.34 -21.37
N ALA A 307 16.76 8.34 -20.69
CA ALA A 307 17.25 9.46 -19.92
C ALA A 307 18.53 10.02 -20.56
N LYS A 308 18.55 11.32 -20.79
CA LYS A 308 19.72 12.04 -21.31
C LYS A 308 20.24 13.01 -20.27
N ILE A 309 21.55 12.93 -20.00
CA ILE A 309 22.25 13.78 -19.05
C ILE A 309 23.69 13.97 -19.55
N SER A 310 24.34 15.11 -19.23
CA SER A 310 25.76 15.29 -19.58
C SER A 310 26.66 14.43 -18.71
N ALA A 311 27.75 13.90 -19.28
CA ALA A 311 28.75 13.13 -18.52
C ALA A 311 29.25 13.90 -17.29
N LYS A 312 29.50 15.21 -17.44
CA LYS A 312 29.94 16.09 -16.34
C LYS A 312 28.93 16.14 -15.20
N THR A 313 27.63 16.32 -15.53
CA THR A 313 26.57 16.38 -14.50
C THR A 313 26.43 15.03 -13.80
N LEU A 314 26.44 13.93 -14.56
CA LEU A 314 26.32 12.59 -13.99
C LEU A 314 27.52 12.21 -13.13
N SER A 315 28.75 12.59 -13.53
CA SER A 315 29.94 12.41 -12.70
C SER A 315 29.82 13.10 -11.34
N ASN A 316 29.33 14.35 -11.33
CA ASN A 316 29.10 15.09 -10.09
C ASN A 316 28.04 14.42 -9.20
N LEU A 317 26.93 13.93 -9.78
CA LEU A 317 25.89 13.21 -9.04
C LEU A 317 26.45 11.93 -8.41
N ILE A 318 27.18 11.13 -9.20
CA ILE A 318 27.83 9.90 -8.69
C ILE A 318 28.79 10.25 -7.54
N GLY A 319 29.63 11.25 -7.71
CA GLY A 319 30.58 11.70 -6.68
C GLY A 319 29.88 12.12 -5.39
N LEU A 320 28.85 12.96 -5.50
CA LEU A 320 28.06 13.43 -4.36
C LEU A 320 27.31 12.28 -3.65
N ASN A 321 26.68 11.40 -4.42
CA ASN A 321 25.80 10.37 -3.87
C ASN A 321 26.58 9.13 -3.35
N THR A 322 27.79 8.88 -3.85
CA THR A 322 28.63 7.74 -3.42
C THR A 322 29.79 8.14 -2.53
N GLY A 323 30.10 9.45 -2.45
CA GLY A 323 31.30 9.96 -1.74
C GLY A 323 32.60 9.66 -2.48
N LYS A 324 32.59 9.22 -3.75
CA LYS A 324 33.77 8.82 -4.51
C LYS A 324 33.96 9.66 -5.79
N ASP A 325 35.04 10.45 -5.85
CA ASP A 325 35.42 11.18 -7.08
C ASP A 325 35.98 10.20 -8.11
N ILE A 326 35.26 9.97 -9.19
CA ILE A 326 35.71 9.16 -10.32
C ILE A 326 36.25 10.01 -11.47
N GLY A 327 36.26 11.34 -11.32
CA GLY A 327 36.61 12.27 -12.39
C GLY A 327 35.49 12.40 -13.40
N THR A 328 35.83 12.45 -14.70
CA THR A 328 34.86 12.52 -15.79
C THR A 328 34.41 11.12 -16.15
N LEU A 329 33.10 10.86 -16.05
CA LEU A 329 32.50 9.57 -16.38
C LEU A 329 32.76 9.23 -17.87
N GLN A 330 33.29 8.05 -18.11
CA GLN A 330 33.56 7.47 -19.42
C GLN A 330 32.58 6.37 -19.80
N ASN A 331 32.20 5.53 -18.81
CA ASN A 331 31.27 4.42 -19.03
C ASN A 331 30.52 4.01 -17.77
N ILE A 332 29.37 3.38 -17.95
CA ILE A 332 28.63 2.65 -16.92
C ILE A 332 28.45 1.21 -17.41
N ASN A 333 29.09 0.27 -16.73
CA ASN A 333 28.98 -1.15 -17.01
C ASN A 333 27.88 -1.76 -16.12
N ILE A 334 26.95 -2.49 -16.71
CA ILE A 334 26.06 -3.36 -15.95
C ILE A 334 26.83 -4.65 -15.72
N LEU A 335 27.11 -4.97 -14.44
CA LEU A 335 27.86 -6.15 -14.06
C LEU A 335 26.96 -7.34 -13.73
N GLU A 336 25.72 -7.07 -13.29
CA GLU A 336 24.82 -8.09 -12.84
C GLU A 336 23.38 -7.67 -13.04
N ASN A 337 22.55 -8.61 -13.55
CA ASN A 337 21.11 -8.49 -13.61
C ASN A 337 20.46 -9.57 -12.75
N GLY A 338 19.37 -9.23 -12.09
CA GLY A 338 18.55 -10.14 -11.31
C GLY A 338 17.25 -10.56 -12.00
N PRO A 339 16.38 -11.25 -11.26
CA PRO A 339 15.07 -11.67 -11.75
C PRO A 339 14.26 -10.49 -12.30
N GLY A 340 13.53 -10.73 -13.40
CA GLY A 340 12.80 -9.69 -14.11
C GLY A 340 13.67 -8.72 -14.91
N GLY A 341 15.01 -8.92 -14.95
CA GLY A 341 15.96 -8.07 -15.65
C GLY A 341 16.37 -6.82 -14.87
N VAL A 342 16.04 -6.74 -13.57
CA VAL A 342 16.47 -5.62 -12.71
C VAL A 342 18.00 -5.56 -12.63
N VAL A 343 18.56 -4.36 -12.69
CA VAL A 343 20.01 -4.17 -12.56
C VAL A 343 20.39 -4.26 -11.07
N LEU A 344 21.21 -5.26 -10.73
CA LEU A 344 21.67 -5.50 -9.35
C LEU A 344 23.02 -4.84 -9.06
N THR A 345 23.92 -4.76 -10.04
CA THR A 345 25.25 -4.17 -9.85
C THR A 345 25.68 -3.40 -11.09
N ILE A 346 26.15 -2.18 -10.88
CA ILE A 346 26.81 -1.36 -11.89
C ILE A 346 28.24 -1.02 -11.48
N GLU A 347 29.09 -0.71 -12.46
CA GLU A 347 30.36 -0.04 -12.25
C GLU A 347 30.39 1.23 -13.10
N ALA A 348 30.48 2.38 -12.44
CA ALA A 348 30.71 3.66 -13.10
C ALA A 348 32.22 3.89 -13.19
N VAL A 349 32.75 4.04 -14.43
CA VAL A 349 34.16 4.20 -14.73
C VAL A 349 34.42 5.62 -15.22
N GLY A 350 35.32 6.31 -14.59
CA GLY A 350 35.80 7.64 -14.96
C GLY A 350 37.30 7.70 -15.18
N ASP A 351 37.83 8.88 -15.52
CA ASP A 351 39.27 9.11 -15.82
C ASP A 351 40.14 9.10 -14.58
N LYS A 352 39.57 9.14 -13.35
CA LYS A 352 40.29 9.07 -12.07
C LYS A 352 40.06 7.78 -11.31
N GLY A 353 39.20 6.89 -11.77
CA GLY A 353 38.90 5.63 -11.12
C GLY A 353 37.50 5.13 -11.40
N SER A 354 37.07 4.11 -10.63
CA SER A 354 35.72 3.56 -10.77
C SER A 354 35.05 3.38 -9.40
N VAL A 355 33.71 3.25 -9.43
CA VAL A 355 32.90 2.92 -8.26
C VAL A 355 31.88 1.87 -8.63
N ARG A 356 31.81 0.80 -7.82
CA ARG A 356 30.76 -0.22 -7.90
C ARG A 356 29.62 0.14 -6.96
N VAL A 357 28.39 -0.02 -7.44
CA VAL A 357 27.18 0.19 -6.68
C VAL A 357 26.29 -1.00 -6.87
N SER A 358 25.88 -1.64 -5.78
CA SER A 358 25.02 -2.84 -5.80
C SER A 358 23.71 -2.56 -5.09
N THR A 359 22.66 -3.21 -5.50
CA THR A 359 21.24 -3.10 -5.19
C THR A 359 20.53 -1.96 -5.94
N GLU A 360 19.31 -2.23 -6.37
CA GLU A 360 18.49 -1.31 -7.16
C GLU A 360 18.39 0.07 -6.49
N ASN A 361 18.07 0.12 -5.21
CA ASN A 361 17.92 1.36 -4.45
C ASN A 361 19.22 2.20 -4.41
N LYS A 362 20.37 1.56 -4.14
CA LYS A 362 21.67 2.28 -4.12
C LYS A 362 22.07 2.77 -5.49
N ILE A 363 21.78 1.99 -6.56
CA ILE A 363 22.00 2.41 -7.94
C ILE A 363 21.13 3.62 -8.28
N ARG A 364 19.84 3.57 -7.94
CA ARG A 364 18.92 4.69 -8.13
C ARG A 364 19.40 5.95 -7.40
N ARG A 365 19.88 5.81 -6.16
CA ARG A 365 20.46 6.93 -5.39
C ARG A 365 21.74 7.44 -6.04
N ALA A 366 22.66 6.57 -6.42
CA ALA A 366 23.95 6.96 -7.00
C ALA A 366 23.79 7.77 -8.29
N LEU A 367 22.82 7.40 -9.14
CA LEU A 367 22.51 8.06 -10.39
C LEU A 367 21.46 9.18 -10.23
N GLY A 368 20.79 9.28 -9.10
CA GLY A 368 19.67 10.20 -8.86
C GLY A 368 20.09 11.66 -8.75
N GLY A 369 19.26 12.57 -9.23
CA GLY A 369 19.45 14.01 -9.11
C GLY A 369 18.85 14.81 -10.26
N LYS A 370 19.15 16.11 -10.29
CA LYS A 370 18.67 17.04 -11.31
C LYS A 370 19.58 17.02 -12.55
N GLY A 371 19.02 17.44 -13.69
CA GLY A 371 19.77 17.61 -14.95
C GLY A 371 19.46 16.58 -16.00
N TYR A 372 18.53 15.67 -15.78
CA TYR A 372 18.05 14.72 -16.76
C TYR A 372 16.97 15.35 -17.69
N THR A 373 17.01 14.94 -18.94
CA THR A 373 15.86 15.01 -19.85
C THR A 373 15.39 13.58 -20.10
N ILE A 374 14.20 13.26 -19.62
CA ILE A 374 13.60 11.94 -19.79
C ILE A 374 12.64 12.03 -20.98
N ILE A 375 12.75 11.07 -21.90
CA ILE A 375 11.88 10.95 -23.09
C ILE A 375 11.09 9.67 -22.90
N LYS A 376 9.79 9.79 -22.68
CA LYS A 376 8.88 8.67 -22.53
C LYS A 376 8.62 7.98 -23.87
N GLN A 377 8.04 6.79 -23.85
CA GLN A 377 7.70 6.00 -25.04
C GLN A 377 6.82 6.78 -26.03
N ASP A 378 5.92 7.62 -25.57
CA ASP A 378 5.05 8.49 -26.38
C ASP A 378 5.74 9.76 -26.90
N GLY A 379 7.04 9.92 -26.63
CA GLY A 379 7.84 11.08 -27.02
C GLY A 379 7.73 12.27 -26.08
N THR A 380 6.90 12.20 -25.04
CA THR A 380 6.78 13.25 -24.00
C THR A 380 8.10 13.45 -23.28
N LYS A 381 8.53 14.71 -23.12
CA LYS A 381 9.78 15.08 -22.45
C LYS A 381 9.50 15.62 -21.05
N VAL A 382 10.22 15.10 -20.05
CA VAL A 382 10.20 15.55 -18.67
C VAL A 382 11.62 15.98 -18.27
N LYS A 383 11.77 17.10 -17.58
CA LYS A 383 13.04 17.54 -16.97
C LYS A 383 12.99 17.26 -15.47
N SER A 384 14.07 16.68 -14.94
CA SER A 384 14.26 16.50 -13.48
C SER A 384 15.06 17.65 -12.91
#